data_1477d3e2188ab3678a649979fe1fe40c
#
_entry.id   1477d3e2188ab3678a649979fe1fe40c
#
_cell.length_a   1.000
_cell.length_b   1.000
_cell.length_c   1.000
_cell.angle_alpha   90.00
_cell.angle_beta   90.00
_cell.angle_gamma   90.00
#
_symmetry.space_group_name_H-M   'P 1'
#
loop_
_entity.id
_entity.type
_entity.pdbx_description
1 polymer ?
#
loop_
_entity_poly.entity_id
_entity_poly.type
_entity_poly.pdbx_seq_one_letter_code
_entity_poly.pdbx_strand_id
1 'polypeptide(L)'
;MVSISDYYLKLKIEQLQLEGDKAFKKEQEKQEKERQKELLKEQEVVLKEIEAAKTKLEKERAHYEQQLEKHPSEELQNKIQEIDKQIADNDWRNAHQSAGYVYIISCDDMKPMLKIGTTRRLDPYQRLTELSNASHAFKFKCHAMIFSEDAFGLEATLHQEFAQYRVNKVNQHKEFFEVPIDKVANVLYTKYSIKDKIDLNPICEDYIASKGM
;
A
#
# COMPACT_ATOMS: atom_id res chain seq x y z
N MET A 1 -10.61 -24.87 51.98
CA MET A 1 -11.97 -24.25 51.87
C MET A 1 -11.80 -22.92 51.16
N VAL A 2 -12.36 -22.75 49.97
CA VAL A 2 -12.39 -21.46 49.28
C VAL A 2 -13.44 -20.61 49.97
N SER A 3 -13.12 -19.38 50.38
CA SER A 3 -14.07 -18.50 51.04
C SER A 3 -15.13 -18.01 50.05
N ILE A 4 -16.33 -17.64 50.53
CA ILE A 4 -17.39 -17.08 49.69
C ILE A 4 -16.91 -15.81 48.98
N SER A 5 -16.03 -15.02 49.57
CA SER A 5 -15.40 -13.83 48.97
C SER A 5 -14.49 -14.18 47.81
N ASP A 6 -13.70 -15.25 47.89
CA ASP A 6 -12.81 -15.70 46.82
C ASP A 6 -13.58 -16.23 45.64
N TYR A 7 -14.70 -16.93 45.89
CA TYR A 7 -15.59 -17.40 44.85
C TYR A 7 -16.24 -16.22 44.08
N TYR A 8 -16.76 -15.23 44.81
CA TYR A 8 -17.34 -14.02 44.21
C TYR A 8 -16.32 -13.21 43.41
N LEU A 9 -15.11 -13.07 43.90
CA LEU A 9 -14.04 -12.38 43.21
C LEU A 9 -13.67 -13.07 41.88
N LYS A 10 -13.58 -14.39 41.91
CA LYS A 10 -13.31 -15.20 40.71
C LYS A 10 -14.41 -15.05 39.66
N LEU A 11 -15.67 -15.12 40.05
CA LEU A 11 -16.83 -14.90 39.16
C LEU A 11 -16.81 -13.51 38.54
N LYS A 12 -16.45 -12.49 39.31
CA LYS A 12 -16.36 -11.11 38.84
C LYS A 12 -15.22 -10.92 37.84
N ILE A 13 -14.08 -11.57 38.05
CA ILE A 13 -12.95 -11.57 37.13
C ILE A 13 -13.34 -12.25 35.81
N GLU A 14 -13.98 -13.42 35.85
CA GLU A 14 -14.45 -14.14 34.67
C GLU A 14 -15.47 -13.29 33.87
N GLN A 15 -16.40 -12.59 34.56
CA GLN A 15 -17.37 -11.72 33.93
C GLN A 15 -16.68 -10.53 33.22
N LEU A 16 -15.71 -9.89 33.85
CA LEU A 16 -14.93 -8.78 33.26
C LEU A 16 -14.10 -9.24 32.07
N GLN A 17 -13.50 -10.42 32.14
CA GLN A 17 -12.79 -11.02 31.02
C GLN A 17 -13.72 -11.26 29.83
N LEU A 18 -14.90 -11.86 30.07
CA LEU A 18 -15.89 -12.12 29.03
C LEU A 18 -16.43 -10.82 28.38
N GLU A 19 -16.63 -9.77 29.16
CA GLU A 19 -17.03 -8.44 28.66
C GLU A 19 -15.90 -7.81 27.83
N GLY A 20 -14.64 -7.94 28.28
CA GLY A 20 -13.45 -7.50 27.56
C GLY A 20 -13.30 -8.20 26.22
N ASP A 21 -13.43 -9.53 26.18
CA ASP A 21 -13.35 -10.34 24.96
C ASP A 21 -14.47 -9.97 23.95
N LYS A 22 -15.68 -9.73 24.43
CA LYS A 22 -16.79 -9.27 23.58
C LYS A 22 -16.54 -7.89 22.99
N ALA A 23 -16.04 -6.96 23.80
CA ALA A 23 -15.69 -5.60 23.35
C ALA A 23 -14.56 -5.64 22.33
N PHE A 24 -13.52 -6.43 22.56
CA PHE A 24 -12.41 -6.63 21.65
C PHE A 24 -12.85 -7.22 20.31
N LYS A 25 -13.70 -8.27 20.34
CA LYS A 25 -14.24 -8.89 19.13
C LYS A 25 -15.09 -7.92 18.31
N LYS A 26 -15.92 -7.13 18.97
CA LYS A 26 -16.76 -6.11 18.34
C LYS A 26 -15.91 -5.02 17.66
N GLU A 27 -14.80 -4.61 18.31
CA GLU A 27 -13.89 -3.63 17.74
C GLU A 27 -13.15 -4.21 16.53
N GLN A 28 -12.72 -5.47 16.56
CA GLN A 28 -12.12 -6.15 15.42
C GLN A 28 -13.10 -6.25 14.23
N GLU A 29 -14.36 -6.62 14.47
CA GLU A 29 -15.38 -6.67 13.42
C GLU A 29 -15.63 -5.29 12.78
N LYS A 30 -15.61 -4.23 13.59
CA LYS A 30 -15.74 -2.86 13.10
C LYS A 30 -14.55 -2.45 12.22
N GLN A 31 -13.34 -2.73 12.68
CA GLN A 31 -12.11 -2.44 11.94
C GLN A 31 -12.05 -3.20 10.62
N GLU A 32 -12.45 -4.46 10.61
CA GLU A 32 -12.51 -5.26 9.38
C GLU A 32 -13.52 -4.71 8.37
N LYS A 33 -14.69 -4.25 8.83
CA LYS A 33 -15.67 -3.59 7.96
C LYS A 33 -15.15 -2.26 7.38
N GLU A 34 -14.44 -1.49 8.17
CA GLU A 34 -13.82 -0.24 7.72
C GLU A 34 -12.74 -0.54 6.66
N ARG A 35 -11.90 -1.55 6.88
CA ARG A 35 -10.90 -1.99 5.91
C ARG A 35 -11.52 -2.44 4.60
N GLN A 36 -12.55 -3.28 4.65
CA GLN A 36 -13.25 -3.74 3.45
C GLN A 36 -13.84 -2.57 2.67
N LYS A 37 -14.39 -1.57 3.36
CA LYS A 37 -14.91 -0.36 2.74
C LYS A 37 -13.81 0.48 2.08
N GLU A 38 -12.65 0.58 2.69
CA GLU A 38 -11.48 1.28 2.11
C GLU A 38 -10.96 0.55 0.88
N LEU A 39 -10.84 -0.79 0.95
CA LEU A 39 -10.41 -1.62 -0.18
C LEU A 39 -11.37 -1.48 -1.38
N LEU A 40 -12.68 -1.52 -1.14
CA LEU A 40 -13.67 -1.32 -2.20
C LEU A 40 -13.56 0.06 -2.84
N LYS A 41 -13.39 1.11 -2.05
CA LYS A 41 -13.16 2.46 -2.58
C LYS A 41 -11.89 2.56 -3.41
N GLU A 42 -10.81 1.95 -2.95
CA GLU A 42 -9.55 1.93 -3.70
C GLU A 42 -9.70 1.18 -5.02
N GLN A 43 -10.40 0.03 -5.01
CA GLN A 43 -10.70 -0.72 -6.23
C GLN A 43 -11.53 0.10 -7.22
N GLU A 44 -12.57 0.80 -6.77
CA GLU A 44 -13.37 1.68 -7.63
C GLU A 44 -12.53 2.79 -8.27
N VAL A 45 -11.61 3.38 -7.52
CA VAL A 45 -10.74 4.44 -8.05
C VAL A 45 -9.76 3.86 -9.06
N VAL A 46 -9.14 2.72 -8.78
CA VAL A 46 -8.23 2.05 -9.71
C VAL A 46 -8.93 1.67 -11.01
N LEU A 47 -10.15 1.13 -10.94
CA LEU A 47 -10.94 0.81 -12.13
C LEU A 47 -11.21 2.05 -12.98
N LYS A 48 -11.60 3.16 -12.37
CA LYS A 48 -11.81 4.44 -13.06
C LYS A 48 -10.53 4.98 -13.70
N GLU A 49 -9.39 4.85 -13.03
CA GLU A 49 -8.08 5.25 -13.57
C GLU A 49 -7.72 4.43 -14.81
N ILE A 50 -7.88 3.10 -14.75
CA ILE A 50 -7.60 2.19 -15.86
C ILE A 50 -8.53 2.51 -17.06
N GLU A 51 -9.81 2.70 -16.81
CA GLU A 51 -10.79 3.01 -17.85
C GLU A 51 -10.53 4.37 -18.51
N ALA A 52 -10.23 5.38 -17.70
CA ALA A 52 -9.88 6.71 -18.20
C ALA A 52 -8.56 6.69 -19.00
N ALA A 53 -7.54 5.97 -18.53
CA ALA A 53 -6.29 5.80 -19.24
C ALA A 53 -6.49 5.08 -20.57
N LYS A 54 -7.27 3.99 -20.59
CA LYS A 54 -7.62 3.26 -21.80
C LYS A 54 -8.33 4.14 -22.81
N THR A 55 -9.37 4.86 -22.40
CA THR A 55 -10.11 5.78 -23.26
C THR A 55 -9.21 6.87 -23.86
N LYS A 56 -8.25 7.37 -23.08
CA LYS A 56 -7.28 8.36 -23.58
C LYS A 56 -6.36 7.75 -24.63
N LEU A 57 -5.81 6.57 -24.36
CA LEU A 57 -4.92 5.84 -25.28
C LEU A 57 -5.62 5.47 -26.59
N GLU A 58 -6.88 5.01 -26.54
CA GLU A 58 -7.69 4.70 -27.72
C GLU A 58 -7.93 5.94 -28.62
N LYS A 59 -8.18 7.10 -28.02
CA LYS A 59 -8.31 8.36 -28.77
C LYS A 59 -6.98 8.78 -29.40
N GLU A 60 -5.88 8.64 -28.67
CA GLU A 60 -4.54 8.96 -29.18
C GLU A 60 -4.14 8.02 -30.30
N ARG A 61 -4.42 6.72 -30.17
CA ARG A 61 -4.24 5.71 -31.22
C ARG A 61 -4.99 6.07 -32.48
N ALA A 62 -6.30 6.37 -32.39
CA ALA A 62 -7.12 6.75 -33.53
C ALA A 62 -6.60 8.02 -34.22
N HIS A 63 -6.06 8.98 -33.47
CA HIS A 63 -5.42 10.17 -34.00
C HIS A 63 -4.18 9.85 -34.83
N TYR A 64 -3.29 8.99 -34.33
CA TYR A 64 -2.08 8.58 -35.05
C TYR A 64 -2.41 7.69 -36.27
N GLU A 65 -3.44 6.85 -36.23
CA GLU A 65 -3.93 6.06 -37.35
C GLU A 65 -4.38 6.97 -38.49
N GLN A 66 -5.15 8.03 -38.21
CA GLN A 66 -5.56 9.02 -39.21
C GLN A 66 -4.38 9.80 -39.82
N GLN A 67 -3.34 10.07 -39.05
CA GLN A 67 -2.12 10.69 -39.55
C GLN A 67 -1.33 9.71 -40.42
N LEU A 68 -1.23 8.46 -40.04
CA LEU A 68 -0.53 7.41 -40.79
C LEU A 68 -1.16 7.15 -42.16
N GLU A 69 -2.51 7.21 -42.26
CA GLU A 69 -3.22 7.11 -43.53
C GLU A 69 -2.86 8.25 -44.51
N LYS A 70 -2.63 9.46 -43.99
CA LYS A 70 -2.30 10.64 -44.81
C LYS A 70 -0.81 10.70 -45.13
N HIS A 71 0.03 10.33 -44.20
CA HIS A 71 1.49 10.42 -44.27
C HIS A 71 2.12 9.16 -43.66
N PRO A 72 2.30 8.07 -44.44
CA PRO A 72 2.94 6.85 -43.96
C PRO A 72 4.33 7.15 -43.40
N SER A 73 4.56 6.78 -42.13
CA SER A 73 5.82 7.01 -41.44
C SER A 73 6.07 5.87 -40.45
N GLU A 74 7.31 5.38 -40.40
CA GLU A 74 7.75 4.37 -39.43
C GLU A 74 7.65 4.89 -38.01
N GLU A 75 7.90 6.18 -37.80
CA GLU A 75 7.76 6.82 -36.48
C GLU A 75 6.31 6.76 -35.96
N LEU A 76 5.31 6.98 -36.83
CA LEU A 76 3.91 6.88 -36.43
C LEU A 76 3.50 5.44 -36.14
N GLN A 77 4.03 4.47 -36.89
CA GLN A 77 3.80 3.05 -36.65
C GLN A 77 4.35 2.64 -35.28
N ASN A 78 5.56 3.08 -34.93
CA ASN A 78 6.17 2.81 -33.63
C ASN A 78 5.36 3.42 -32.48
N LYS A 79 4.81 4.64 -32.63
CA LYS A 79 3.93 5.26 -31.64
C LYS A 79 2.63 4.45 -31.43
N ILE A 80 2.02 3.98 -32.51
CA ILE A 80 0.82 3.14 -32.42
C ILE A 80 1.13 1.83 -31.69
N GLN A 81 2.25 1.17 -32.01
CA GLN A 81 2.67 -0.06 -31.32
C GLN A 81 2.91 0.16 -29.83
N GLU A 82 3.51 1.29 -29.44
CA GLU A 82 3.72 1.64 -28.04
C GLU A 82 2.38 1.85 -27.30
N ILE A 83 1.41 2.52 -27.96
CA ILE A 83 0.06 2.70 -27.41
C ILE A 83 -0.65 1.35 -27.27
N ASP A 84 -0.58 0.48 -28.27
CA ASP A 84 -1.19 -0.86 -28.22
C ASP A 84 -0.61 -1.67 -27.05
N LYS A 85 0.69 -1.58 -26.81
CA LYS A 85 1.34 -2.19 -25.66
C LYS A 85 0.82 -1.63 -24.33
N GLN A 86 0.68 -0.31 -24.21
CA GLN A 86 0.15 0.32 -23.00
C GLN A 86 -1.31 -0.08 -22.73
N ILE A 87 -2.13 -0.23 -23.77
CA ILE A 87 -3.50 -0.73 -23.67
C ILE A 87 -3.49 -2.16 -23.17
N ALA A 88 -2.65 -3.03 -23.75
CA ALA A 88 -2.52 -4.43 -23.34
C ALA A 88 -2.05 -4.55 -21.87
N ASP A 89 -1.10 -3.73 -21.43
CA ASP A 89 -0.62 -3.66 -20.05
C ASP A 89 -1.74 -3.26 -19.07
N ASN A 90 -2.59 -2.30 -19.46
CA ASN A 90 -3.74 -1.88 -18.66
C ASN A 90 -4.81 -2.98 -18.58
N ASP A 91 -5.10 -3.66 -19.68
CA ASP A 91 -6.02 -4.80 -19.73
C ASP A 91 -5.50 -5.97 -18.88
N TRP A 92 -4.20 -6.25 -18.94
CA TRP A 92 -3.56 -7.25 -18.10
C TRP A 92 -3.69 -6.90 -16.61
N ARG A 93 -3.40 -5.66 -16.21
CA ARG A 93 -3.57 -5.19 -14.82
C ARG A 93 -5.01 -5.28 -14.34
N ASN A 94 -5.98 -5.01 -15.19
CA ASN A 94 -7.40 -5.14 -14.88
C ASN A 94 -7.79 -6.61 -14.64
N ALA A 95 -7.25 -7.53 -15.43
CA ALA A 95 -7.47 -8.97 -15.29
C ALA A 95 -6.78 -9.56 -14.05
N HIS A 96 -5.60 -9.01 -13.64
CA HIS A 96 -4.81 -9.49 -12.53
C HIS A 96 -5.02 -8.62 -11.29
N GLN A 97 -6.06 -8.89 -10.53
CA GLN A 97 -6.48 -8.06 -9.40
C GLN A 97 -5.52 -8.08 -8.20
N SER A 98 -4.60 -9.05 -8.11
CA SER A 98 -3.53 -9.11 -7.11
C SER A 98 -2.28 -8.30 -7.48
N ALA A 99 -2.13 -7.96 -8.78
CA ALA A 99 -0.98 -7.21 -9.26
C ALA A 99 -1.02 -5.75 -8.83
N GLY A 100 0.12 -5.24 -8.40
CA GLY A 100 0.25 -3.87 -7.90
C GLY A 100 1.64 -3.58 -7.38
N TYR A 101 1.74 -2.58 -6.52
CA TYR A 101 2.99 -2.15 -5.90
C TYR A 101 2.94 -2.35 -4.39
N VAL A 102 4.02 -2.89 -3.83
CA VAL A 102 4.29 -2.84 -2.39
C VAL A 102 5.18 -1.64 -2.14
N TYR A 103 4.76 -0.75 -1.26
CA TYR A 103 5.55 0.42 -0.87
C TYR A 103 6.08 0.29 0.56
N ILE A 104 7.29 0.79 0.77
CA ILE A 104 7.92 0.94 2.09
C ILE A 104 8.21 2.41 2.28
N ILE A 105 7.54 3.02 3.24
CA ILE A 105 7.58 4.46 3.47
C ILE A 105 7.83 4.80 4.93
N SER A 106 8.40 5.97 5.17
CA SER A 106 8.58 6.55 6.50
C SER A 106 8.18 8.02 6.52
N CYS A 107 7.95 8.55 7.71
CA CYS A 107 7.76 9.98 7.93
C CYS A 107 8.69 10.46 9.05
N ASP A 108 9.21 11.69 8.92
CA ASP A 108 10.18 12.23 9.87
C ASP A 108 9.57 12.52 11.25
N ASP A 109 8.26 12.74 11.32
CA ASP A 109 7.49 12.92 12.56
C ASP A 109 7.13 11.59 13.26
N MET A 110 7.36 10.44 12.59
CA MET A 110 7.05 9.10 13.11
C MET A 110 8.27 8.18 13.24
N LYS A 111 9.47 8.72 13.26
CA LYS A 111 10.69 7.89 13.45
C LYS A 111 10.64 7.13 14.79
N PRO A 112 11.08 5.87 14.82
CA PRO A 112 11.77 5.08 13.78
C PRO A 112 10.85 4.15 12.97
N MET A 113 9.56 4.47 12.82
CA MET A 113 8.58 3.58 12.22
C MET A 113 8.60 3.61 10.69
N LEU A 114 8.45 2.43 10.09
CA LEU A 114 8.18 2.22 8.68
C LEU A 114 6.73 1.79 8.48
N LYS A 115 6.11 2.23 7.40
CA LYS A 115 4.84 1.69 6.92
C LYS A 115 5.11 0.81 5.70
N ILE A 116 4.57 -0.41 5.72
CA ILE A 116 4.59 -1.35 4.59
C ILE A 116 3.14 -1.54 4.16
N GLY A 117 2.84 -1.27 2.90
CA GLY A 117 1.49 -1.41 2.37
C GLY A 117 1.47 -1.60 0.87
N THR A 118 0.28 -1.77 0.29
CA THR A 118 0.08 -1.99 -1.13
C THR A 118 -0.76 -0.92 -1.79
N THR A 119 -0.60 -0.78 -3.10
CA THR A 119 -1.50 0.00 -3.96
C THR A 119 -1.57 -0.59 -5.36
N ARG A 120 -2.73 -0.50 -5.98
CA ARG A 120 -2.97 -0.87 -7.37
C ARG A 120 -3.06 0.32 -8.32
N ARG A 121 -2.85 1.55 -7.81
CA ARG A 121 -2.87 2.78 -8.63
C ARG A 121 -1.93 2.66 -9.83
N LEU A 122 -2.32 3.23 -10.97
CA LEU A 122 -1.44 3.30 -12.14
C LEU A 122 -0.20 4.12 -11.84
N ASP A 123 -0.37 5.24 -11.13
CA ASP A 123 0.73 5.97 -10.50
C ASP A 123 0.74 5.69 -8.99
N PRO A 124 1.65 4.83 -8.50
CA PRO A 124 1.69 4.46 -7.09
C PRO A 124 2.09 5.63 -6.17
N TYR A 125 2.76 6.67 -6.70
CA TYR A 125 3.14 7.85 -5.90
C TYR A 125 1.95 8.74 -5.54
N GLN A 126 0.86 8.70 -6.30
CA GLN A 126 -0.40 9.36 -5.92
C GLN A 126 -0.91 8.82 -4.57
N ARG A 127 -0.79 7.49 -4.34
CA ARG A 127 -1.17 6.90 -3.06
C ARG A 127 -0.36 7.45 -1.89
N LEU A 128 0.94 7.64 -2.06
CA LEU A 128 1.80 8.24 -1.04
C LEU A 128 1.38 9.68 -0.73
N THR A 129 1.02 10.43 -1.74
CA THR A 129 0.51 11.81 -1.61
C THR A 129 -0.80 11.85 -0.83
N GLU A 130 -1.74 10.96 -1.14
CA GLU A 130 -3.01 10.83 -0.41
C GLU A 130 -2.81 10.48 1.06
N LEU A 131 -1.90 9.53 1.35
CA LEU A 131 -1.55 9.14 2.71
C LEU A 131 -0.91 10.29 3.49
N SER A 132 -0.10 11.12 2.84
CA SER A 132 0.57 12.27 3.46
C SER A 132 -0.41 13.38 3.83
N ASN A 133 -1.45 13.61 3.01
CA ASN A 133 -2.37 14.76 3.18
C ASN A 133 -3.33 14.62 4.37
N ALA A 134 -3.53 13.42 4.91
CA ALA A 134 -4.63 13.16 5.84
C ALA A 134 -4.28 13.32 7.32
N SER A 135 -3.00 13.16 7.76
CA SER A 135 -2.71 13.02 9.19
C SER A 135 -1.26 13.32 9.60
N HIS A 136 -0.38 13.72 8.68
CA HIS A 136 1.05 13.89 8.96
C HIS A 136 1.50 15.34 8.72
N ALA A 137 2.43 15.82 9.56
CA ALA A 137 3.03 17.14 9.41
C ALA A 137 3.93 17.25 8.18
N PHE A 138 4.49 16.11 7.72
CA PHE A 138 5.40 16.03 6.59
C PHE A 138 4.99 14.91 5.64
N LYS A 139 5.44 15.03 4.38
CA LYS A 139 5.21 14.01 3.36
C LYS A 139 5.93 12.71 3.70
N PHE A 140 5.32 11.59 3.32
CA PHE A 140 5.98 10.29 3.39
C PHE A 140 7.17 10.23 2.44
N LYS A 141 8.26 9.67 2.94
CA LYS A 141 9.47 9.34 2.18
C LYS A 141 9.37 7.91 1.68
N CYS A 142 9.61 7.71 0.38
CA CYS A 142 9.58 6.41 -0.24
C CYS A 142 10.97 5.76 -0.17
N HIS A 143 11.08 4.65 0.55
CA HIS A 143 12.27 3.81 0.58
C HIS A 143 12.29 2.80 -0.58
N ALA A 144 11.13 2.22 -0.88
CA ALA A 144 10.97 1.28 -1.98
C ALA A 144 9.55 1.32 -2.56
N MET A 145 9.46 1.11 -3.86
CA MET A 145 8.23 0.92 -4.61
C MET A 145 8.44 -0.29 -5.52
N ILE A 146 7.88 -1.44 -5.14
CA ILE A 146 8.18 -2.75 -5.71
C ILE A 146 6.95 -3.25 -6.45
N PHE A 147 7.05 -3.45 -7.76
CA PHE A 147 5.99 -4.09 -8.52
C PHE A 147 5.97 -5.59 -8.24
N SER A 148 4.78 -6.16 -8.05
CA SER A 148 4.57 -7.59 -7.89
C SER A 148 3.28 -8.00 -8.58
N GLU A 149 3.27 -9.16 -9.23
CA GLU A 149 2.06 -9.78 -9.78
C GLU A 149 1.10 -10.24 -8.67
N ASP A 150 1.64 -10.49 -7.47
CA ASP A 150 0.87 -10.72 -6.24
C ASP A 150 1.36 -9.76 -5.14
N ALA A 151 0.97 -8.50 -5.25
CA ALA A 151 1.36 -7.46 -4.29
C ALA A 151 0.74 -7.71 -2.91
N PHE A 152 -0.50 -8.20 -2.85
CA PHE A 152 -1.16 -8.52 -1.57
C PHE A 152 -0.49 -9.71 -0.86
N GLY A 153 -0.10 -10.74 -1.60
CA GLY A 153 0.66 -11.87 -1.06
C GLY A 153 2.04 -11.46 -0.55
N LEU A 154 2.75 -10.62 -1.29
CA LEU A 154 4.05 -10.08 -0.87
C LEU A 154 3.91 -9.21 0.39
N GLU A 155 2.94 -8.30 0.44
CA GLU A 155 2.65 -7.49 1.63
C GLU A 155 2.36 -8.36 2.84
N ALA A 156 1.43 -9.33 2.72
CA ALA A 156 1.05 -10.23 3.81
C ALA A 156 2.27 -11.00 4.35
N THR A 157 3.14 -11.44 3.46
CA THR A 157 4.36 -12.17 3.82
C THR A 157 5.37 -11.26 4.55
N LEU A 158 5.54 -10.02 4.09
CA LEU A 158 6.38 -9.03 4.79
C LEU A 158 5.80 -8.65 6.14
N HIS A 159 4.48 -8.50 6.25
CA HIS A 159 3.80 -8.26 7.52
C HIS A 159 4.00 -9.39 8.52
N GLN A 160 4.04 -10.64 8.06
CA GLN A 160 4.33 -11.80 8.88
C GLN A 160 5.81 -11.85 9.30
N GLU A 161 6.74 -11.58 8.38
CA GLU A 161 8.18 -11.53 8.65
C GLU A 161 8.52 -10.49 9.73
N PHE A 162 7.85 -9.33 9.67
CA PHE A 162 8.09 -8.24 10.62
C PHE A 162 7.05 -8.16 11.75
N ALA A 163 6.23 -9.20 11.97
CA ALA A 163 5.14 -9.19 12.96
C ALA A 163 5.60 -8.81 14.38
N GLN A 164 6.80 -9.26 14.80
CA GLN A 164 7.38 -8.91 16.10
C GLN A 164 7.68 -7.41 16.27
N TYR A 165 7.90 -6.68 15.16
CA TYR A 165 8.19 -5.23 15.12
C TYR A 165 6.93 -4.39 14.93
N ARG A 166 5.74 -5.00 14.81
CA ARG A 166 4.49 -4.29 14.63
C ARG A 166 4.20 -3.38 15.82
N VAL A 167 3.99 -2.10 15.56
CA VAL A 167 3.73 -1.08 16.57
C VAL A 167 2.38 -1.29 17.22
N ASN A 168 1.33 -1.42 16.41
CA ASN A 168 -0.02 -1.67 16.92
C ASN A 168 -0.35 -3.17 16.87
N LYS A 169 -0.28 -3.84 18.03
CA LYS A 169 -0.56 -5.28 18.16
C LYS A 169 -2.06 -5.58 18.27
N VAL A 170 -2.89 -4.58 18.57
CA VAL A 170 -4.34 -4.73 18.72
C VAL A 170 -5.02 -4.51 17.36
N ASN A 171 -4.69 -3.43 16.68
CA ASN A 171 -5.19 -3.15 15.34
C ASN A 171 -4.16 -3.53 14.29
N GLN A 172 -4.30 -4.71 13.71
CA GLN A 172 -3.37 -5.22 12.69
C GLN A 172 -3.44 -4.47 11.37
N HIS A 173 -4.51 -3.67 11.14
CA HIS A 173 -4.65 -2.82 9.95
C HIS A 173 -3.82 -1.54 10.03
N LYS A 174 -3.23 -1.25 11.19
CA LYS A 174 -2.19 -0.23 11.34
C LYS A 174 -0.84 -0.85 10.96
N GLU A 175 -0.44 -0.69 9.72
CA GLU A 175 0.68 -1.36 9.04
C GLU A 175 2.02 -0.67 9.29
N PHE A 176 2.25 -0.25 10.56
CA PHE A 176 3.48 0.40 11.00
C PHE A 176 4.35 -0.59 11.80
N PHE A 177 5.64 -0.55 11.50
CA PHE A 177 6.64 -1.45 12.06
C PHE A 177 7.84 -0.65 12.58
N GLU A 178 8.26 -0.92 13.80
CA GLU A 178 9.48 -0.35 14.39
C GLU A 178 10.68 -1.24 14.04
N VAL A 179 11.10 -1.16 12.79
CA VAL A 179 12.17 -1.96 12.21
C VAL A 179 13.11 -1.06 11.39
N PRO A 180 14.45 -1.24 11.49
CA PRO A 180 15.39 -0.49 10.66
C PRO A 180 15.24 -0.85 9.19
N ILE A 181 15.34 0.15 8.31
CA ILE A 181 15.21 -0.05 6.85
C ILE A 181 16.27 -1.02 6.30
N ASP A 182 17.49 -1.01 6.82
CA ASP A 182 18.56 -1.94 6.42
C ASP A 182 18.14 -3.40 6.60
N LYS A 183 17.43 -3.70 7.70
CA LYS A 183 16.92 -5.04 7.96
C LYS A 183 15.84 -5.43 6.96
N VAL A 184 14.95 -4.50 6.61
CA VAL A 184 13.90 -4.72 5.61
C VAL A 184 14.54 -4.94 4.24
N ALA A 185 15.50 -4.09 3.86
CA ALA A 185 16.25 -4.22 2.61
C ALA A 185 16.96 -5.57 2.50
N ASN A 186 17.64 -6.00 3.57
CA ASN A 186 18.33 -7.29 3.57
C ASN A 186 17.35 -8.47 3.36
N VAL A 187 16.19 -8.46 4.01
CA VAL A 187 15.16 -9.49 3.82
C VAL A 187 14.65 -9.49 2.37
N LEU A 188 14.35 -8.33 1.81
CA LEU A 188 13.89 -8.19 0.42
C LEU A 188 14.92 -8.74 -0.58
N TYR A 189 16.20 -8.40 -0.41
CA TYR A 189 17.25 -8.89 -1.30
C TYR A 189 17.55 -10.38 -1.15
N THR A 190 17.59 -10.89 0.09
CA THR A 190 18.04 -12.26 0.36
C THR A 190 16.94 -13.29 0.28
N LYS A 191 15.75 -13.01 0.82
CA LYS A 191 14.64 -13.97 0.83
C LYS A 191 13.75 -13.88 -0.40
N TYR A 192 13.51 -12.66 -0.89
CA TYR A 192 12.56 -12.43 -1.99
C TYR A 192 13.23 -12.13 -3.31
N SER A 193 14.56 -12.07 -3.34
CA SER A 193 15.36 -11.81 -4.56
C SER A 193 14.91 -10.55 -5.31
N ILE A 194 14.38 -9.55 -4.56
CA ILE A 194 13.92 -8.29 -5.12
C ILE A 194 15.14 -7.50 -5.58
N LYS A 195 15.15 -7.10 -6.86
CA LYS A 195 16.26 -6.37 -7.47
C LYS A 195 16.04 -4.86 -7.49
N ASP A 196 14.85 -4.41 -7.10
CA ASP A 196 14.51 -3.00 -7.06
C ASP A 196 15.41 -2.24 -6.09
N LYS A 197 15.77 -1.03 -6.47
CA LYS A 197 16.61 -0.17 -5.64
C LYS A 197 15.83 0.26 -4.40
N ILE A 198 16.41 0.01 -3.23
CA ILE A 198 15.90 0.49 -1.95
C ILE A 198 16.72 1.70 -1.53
N ASP A 199 16.05 2.83 -1.33
CA ASP A 199 16.68 4.03 -0.78
C ASP A 199 16.69 3.96 0.74
N LEU A 200 17.89 3.82 1.32
CA LEU A 200 18.04 3.71 2.77
C LEU A 200 17.83 5.06 3.48
N ASN A 201 18.04 6.19 2.77
CA ASN A 201 18.00 7.53 3.34
C ASN A 201 17.24 8.53 2.44
N PRO A 202 15.97 8.28 2.12
CA PRO A 202 15.20 9.21 1.30
C PRO A 202 15.01 10.55 2.02
N ILE A 203 15.01 11.63 1.25
CA ILE A 203 14.95 13.00 1.75
C ILE A 203 13.51 13.51 1.69
N CYS A 204 13.07 14.21 2.75
CA CYS A 204 11.87 15.04 2.75
C CYS A 204 12.28 16.51 2.76
N GLU A 205 12.14 17.19 1.62
CA GLU A 205 12.56 18.59 1.45
C GLU A 205 11.81 19.53 2.41
N ASP A 206 10.50 19.30 2.60
CA ASP A 206 9.67 20.11 3.51
C ASP A 206 10.16 20.02 4.96
N TYR A 207 10.64 18.85 5.39
CA TYR A 207 11.21 18.65 6.73
C TYR A 207 12.53 19.38 6.92
N ILE A 208 13.40 19.32 5.91
CA ILE A 208 14.71 20.01 5.93
C ILE A 208 14.49 21.51 5.95
N ALA A 209 13.60 22.03 5.10
CA ALA A 209 13.30 23.45 5.04
C ALA A 209 12.74 23.97 6.39
N SER A 210 11.87 23.20 7.06
CA SER A 210 11.32 23.60 8.37
C SER A 210 12.33 23.59 9.51
N LYS A 211 13.43 22.83 9.41
CA LYS A 211 14.52 22.83 10.41
C LYS A 211 15.58 23.93 10.17
N GLY A 212 15.62 24.47 8.97
CA GLY A 212 16.53 25.57 8.62
C GLY A 212 15.98 26.98 8.95
N MET A 213 14.74 27.04 9.39
CA MET A 213 14.10 28.27 9.92
C MET A 213 14.24 28.34 11.44
#